data_257ff8e7bfd943dc85cec561102f6105
#
_entry.id   257ff8e7bfd943dc85cec561102f6105
#
_cell.length_a   1.000
_cell.length_b   1.000
_cell.length_c   1.000
_cell.angle_alpha   90.00
_cell.angle_beta   90.00
_cell.angle_gamma   90.00
#
_symmetry.space_group_name_H-M   'P 1'
#
loop_
_entity.id
_entity.type
_entity.pdbx_description
1 polymer ?
#
loop_
_entity_poly.entity_id
_entity_poly.type
_entity_poly.pdbx_seq_one_letter_code
_entity_poly.pdbx_strand_id
1 'polypeptide(L)'
;LDVGAGPPVILIHGFGGSMWQWEYQQHQLSQHFRVLTLDLPGAGLSDKPDIEYRPDQMLNFLVGFMDAVKIPQATLVGNSMGAGLAIGMALEHPAYVARLVLVGGLPQHVIEKLTSPSIKRALNTSAPSWFISFGNRLFGGLMIESVLREMVHDPALLTPAILERADRNRQRPGLIKPMMTVRENLPLWESGFATRLGTIIHPTLVLWGEEDRVFPITVGEDLHRTIKGSQFVRVPKAGHLPQWERPDVVNQALISFIRP
;
A
#
# COMPACT_ATOMS: atom_id res chain seq x y z
N LEU A 1 12.83 1.55 8.93
CA LEU A 1 12.98 2.79 9.67
C LEU A 1 12.11 2.71 10.93
N ASP A 2 12.65 3.14 12.08
CA ASP A 2 11.95 3.25 13.38
C ASP A 2 12.39 4.58 14.02
N VAL A 3 11.47 5.54 14.11
CA VAL A 3 11.76 6.91 14.54
C VAL A 3 10.64 7.48 15.40
N GLY A 4 10.98 8.44 16.26
CA GLY A 4 10.02 9.07 17.16
C GLY A 4 9.72 8.24 18.40
N ALA A 5 8.74 8.69 19.16
CA ALA A 5 8.29 8.04 20.40
C ALA A 5 6.78 8.26 20.60
N GLY A 6 6.15 7.42 21.44
CA GLY A 6 4.69 7.50 21.69
C GLY A 6 3.92 6.34 21.08
N PRO A 7 2.62 6.52 20.80
CA PRO A 7 1.77 5.48 20.21
C PRO A 7 2.36 4.99 18.87
N PRO A 8 2.46 3.65 18.65
CA PRO A 8 3.08 3.14 17.44
C PRO A 8 2.19 3.26 16.21
N VAL A 9 2.80 3.67 15.10
CA VAL A 9 2.20 3.77 13.77
C VAL A 9 3.07 3.00 12.80
N ILE A 10 2.49 2.06 12.06
CA ILE A 10 3.18 1.25 11.06
C ILE A 10 2.70 1.66 9.68
N LEU A 11 3.63 2.09 8.81
CA LEU A 11 3.37 2.54 7.45
C LEU A 11 3.70 1.40 6.47
N ILE A 12 2.68 0.93 5.73
CA ILE A 12 2.73 -0.25 4.86
C ILE A 12 2.53 0.20 3.41
N HIS A 13 3.55 0.01 2.56
CA HIS A 13 3.51 0.43 1.16
C HIS A 13 2.64 -0.47 0.27
N GLY A 14 2.30 0.02 -0.92
CA GLY A 14 1.54 -0.69 -1.93
C GLY A 14 2.37 -1.63 -2.79
N PHE A 15 1.69 -2.28 -3.75
CA PHE A 15 2.31 -3.18 -4.73
C PHE A 15 3.43 -2.49 -5.53
N GLY A 16 4.56 -3.16 -5.66
CA GLY A 16 5.73 -2.63 -6.38
C GLY A 16 6.41 -1.42 -5.72
N GLY A 17 5.90 -0.98 -4.57
CA GLY A 17 6.43 0.13 -3.80
C GLY A 17 7.59 -0.26 -2.89
N SER A 18 7.92 0.68 -2.02
CA SER A 18 8.84 0.51 -0.89
C SER A 18 8.60 1.63 0.12
N MET A 19 9.34 1.61 1.21
CA MET A 19 9.24 2.60 2.30
C MET A 19 9.33 4.07 1.84
N TRP A 20 9.90 4.35 0.66
CA TRP A 20 10.00 5.71 0.13
C TRP A 20 8.63 6.36 -0.15
N GLN A 21 7.58 5.57 -0.37
CA GLN A 21 6.22 6.10 -0.56
C GLN A 21 5.73 6.91 0.65
N TRP A 22 6.38 6.73 1.80
CA TRP A 22 6.03 7.36 3.06
C TRP A 22 7.04 8.41 3.54
N GLU A 23 7.98 8.83 2.67
CA GLU A 23 9.07 9.74 3.06
C GLU A 23 8.59 11.05 3.71
N TYR A 24 7.44 11.58 3.29
CA TYR A 24 6.87 12.81 3.85
C TYR A 24 6.06 12.59 5.13
N GLN A 25 5.70 11.36 5.46
CA GLN A 25 5.01 10.99 6.69
C GLN A 25 5.98 10.69 7.82
N GLN A 26 7.12 10.07 7.50
CA GLN A 26 8.08 9.58 8.48
C GLN A 26 8.52 10.67 9.47
N HIS A 27 9.02 11.79 8.97
CA HIS A 27 9.47 12.89 9.81
C HIS A 27 8.32 13.60 10.52
N GLN A 28 7.24 13.89 9.80
CA GLN A 28 6.13 14.67 10.35
C GLN A 28 5.38 13.93 11.45
N LEU A 29 5.11 12.63 11.24
CA LEU A 29 4.43 11.81 12.25
C LEU A 29 5.34 11.49 13.45
N SER A 30 6.67 11.37 13.25
CA SER A 30 7.60 11.04 14.33
C SER A 30 7.69 12.10 15.43
N GLN A 31 7.18 13.30 15.18
CA GLN A 31 7.04 14.36 16.19
C GLN A 31 5.95 14.03 17.24
N HIS A 32 5.06 13.06 16.94
CA HIS A 32 3.90 12.74 17.77
C HIS A 32 3.77 11.25 18.08
N PHE A 33 4.42 10.39 17.28
CA PHE A 33 4.23 8.94 17.31
C PHE A 33 5.58 8.22 17.16
N ARG A 34 5.64 6.97 17.59
CA ARG A 34 6.71 6.06 17.16
C ARG A 34 6.33 5.52 15.78
N VAL A 35 7.03 5.94 14.74
CA VAL A 35 6.73 5.63 13.34
C VAL A 35 7.67 4.53 12.85
N LEU A 36 7.09 3.42 12.41
CA LEU A 36 7.80 2.34 11.77
C LEU A 36 7.40 2.28 10.30
N THR A 37 8.40 2.33 9.42
CA THR A 37 8.21 2.17 7.99
C THR A 37 9.05 1.00 7.52
N LEU A 38 8.42 0.03 6.87
CA LEU A 38 9.08 -1.21 6.44
C LEU A 38 8.98 -1.38 4.93
N ASP A 39 9.96 -2.07 4.36
CA ASP A 39 9.82 -2.73 3.09
C ASP A 39 9.24 -4.13 3.34
N LEU A 40 8.12 -4.46 2.72
CA LEU A 40 7.52 -5.79 2.82
C LEU A 40 8.46 -6.86 2.23
N PRO A 41 8.37 -8.14 2.66
CA PRO A 41 9.08 -9.23 1.99
C PRO A 41 8.85 -9.18 0.48
N GLY A 42 9.91 -9.37 -0.28
CA GLY A 42 9.81 -9.28 -1.73
C GLY A 42 9.92 -7.86 -2.31
N ALA A 43 10.01 -6.81 -1.47
CA ALA A 43 10.05 -5.41 -1.92
C ALA A 43 11.29 -4.68 -1.39
N GLY A 44 11.61 -3.55 -2.01
CA GLY A 44 12.63 -2.60 -1.56
C GLY A 44 13.96 -3.25 -1.18
N LEU A 45 14.42 -2.98 0.03
CA LEU A 45 15.66 -3.52 0.61
C LEU A 45 15.45 -4.84 1.38
N SER A 46 14.20 -5.22 1.67
CA SER A 46 13.90 -6.49 2.33
C SER A 46 14.28 -7.69 1.47
N ASP A 47 14.51 -8.83 2.13
CA ASP A 47 14.77 -10.09 1.46
C ASP A 47 13.64 -10.50 0.51
N LYS A 48 13.99 -11.27 -0.51
CA LYS A 48 13.04 -11.84 -1.49
C LYS A 48 13.06 -13.36 -1.36
N PRO A 49 12.51 -13.88 -0.23
CA PRO A 49 12.49 -15.31 0.02
C PRO A 49 11.68 -16.04 -1.06
N ASP A 50 12.01 -17.31 -1.25
CA ASP A 50 11.30 -18.18 -2.19
C ASP A 50 10.02 -18.73 -1.57
N ILE A 51 9.02 -17.86 -1.42
CA ILE A 51 7.70 -18.16 -0.90
C ILE A 51 6.61 -17.78 -1.91
N GLU A 52 5.36 -18.08 -1.61
CA GLU A 52 4.22 -17.77 -2.48
C GLU A 52 3.64 -16.36 -2.26
N TYR A 53 4.11 -15.62 -1.27
CA TYR A 53 3.63 -14.27 -0.92
C TYR A 53 2.10 -14.20 -0.74
N ARG A 54 1.51 -15.30 -0.22
CA ARG A 54 0.08 -15.39 0.06
C ARG A 54 -0.32 -14.38 1.15
N PRO A 55 -1.58 -13.93 1.17
CA PRO A 55 -2.05 -13.01 2.20
C PRO A 55 -1.72 -13.48 3.63
N ASP A 56 -1.97 -14.75 3.96
CA ASP A 56 -1.66 -15.32 5.26
C ASP A 56 -0.17 -15.27 5.62
N GLN A 57 0.73 -15.53 4.66
CA GLN A 57 2.18 -15.42 4.87
C GLN A 57 2.60 -13.97 5.14
N MET A 58 1.99 -13.02 4.42
CA MET A 58 2.29 -11.59 4.60
C MET A 58 1.74 -11.07 5.94
N LEU A 59 0.59 -11.55 6.39
CA LEU A 59 0.06 -11.23 7.73
C LEU A 59 0.94 -11.80 8.83
N ASN A 60 1.37 -13.07 8.71
CA ASN A 60 2.30 -13.69 9.66
C ASN A 60 3.64 -12.92 9.73
N PHE A 61 4.12 -12.40 8.59
CA PHE A 61 5.28 -11.52 8.60
C PHE A 61 5.04 -10.25 9.43
N LEU A 62 3.89 -9.59 9.26
CA LEU A 62 3.55 -8.38 10.02
C LEU A 62 3.44 -8.67 11.52
N VAL A 63 2.81 -9.78 11.90
CA VAL A 63 2.76 -10.23 13.31
C VAL A 63 4.17 -10.46 13.84
N GLY A 64 4.98 -11.26 13.16
CA GLY A 64 6.36 -11.52 13.57
C GLY A 64 7.24 -10.27 13.63
N PHE A 65 7.02 -9.31 12.71
CA PHE A 65 7.67 -8.01 12.75
C PHE A 65 7.27 -7.23 14.02
N MET A 66 5.97 -7.13 14.31
CA MET A 66 5.47 -6.42 15.49
C MET A 66 5.99 -7.04 16.79
N ASP A 67 6.02 -8.37 16.87
CA ASP A 67 6.58 -9.09 18.02
C ASP A 67 8.09 -8.82 18.20
N ALA A 68 8.85 -8.87 17.09
CA ALA A 68 10.30 -8.63 17.11
C ALA A 68 10.65 -7.21 17.58
N VAL A 69 9.84 -6.21 17.21
CA VAL A 69 10.04 -4.81 17.66
C VAL A 69 9.28 -4.48 18.96
N LYS A 70 8.67 -5.49 19.60
CA LYS A 70 7.92 -5.41 20.87
C LYS A 70 6.78 -4.40 20.84
N ILE A 71 5.99 -4.43 19.77
CA ILE A 71 4.79 -3.61 19.59
C ILE A 71 3.56 -4.53 19.68
N PRO A 72 2.86 -4.56 20.82
CA PRO A 72 1.69 -5.42 20.99
C PRO A 72 0.48 -4.95 20.19
N GLN A 73 0.39 -3.64 19.89
CA GLN A 73 -0.72 -3.05 19.13
C GLN A 73 -0.27 -1.74 18.47
N ALA A 74 -0.70 -1.49 17.22
CA ALA A 74 -0.35 -0.29 16.48
C ALA A 74 -1.52 0.25 15.64
N THR A 75 -1.45 1.53 15.27
CA THR A 75 -2.19 2.04 14.12
C THR A 75 -1.52 1.56 12.84
N LEU A 76 -2.27 0.87 11.99
CA LEU A 76 -1.78 0.42 10.69
C LEU A 76 -2.24 1.37 9.60
N VAL A 77 -1.29 1.96 8.88
CA VAL A 77 -1.52 2.88 7.76
C VAL A 77 -1.03 2.20 6.50
N GLY A 78 -1.94 1.80 5.64
CA GLY A 78 -1.59 1.09 4.41
C GLY A 78 -2.04 1.82 3.14
N ASN A 79 -1.20 1.79 2.10
CA ASN A 79 -1.58 2.25 0.77
C ASN A 79 -1.84 1.06 -0.15
N SER A 80 -2.97 1.06 -0.88
CA SER A 80 -3.31 0.06 -1.89
C SER A 80 -3.20 -1.38 -1.33
N MET A 81 -2.30 -2.22 -1.81
CA MET A 81 -2.03 -3.56 -1.27
C MET A 81 -1.69 -3.50 0.24
N GLY A 82 -0.96 -2.49 0.69
CA GLY A 82 -0.68 -2.29 2.12
C GLY A 82 -1.95 -2.04 2.95
N ALA A 83 -2.95 -1.37 2.38
CA ALA A 83 -4.27 -1.24 3.02
C ALA A 83 -4.99 -2.59 3.07
N GLY A 84 -4.85 -3.43 2.04
CA GLY A 84 -5.34 -4.81 2.07
C GLY A 84 -4.72 -5.61 3.21
N LEU A 85 -3.42 -5.52 3.41
CA LEU A 85 -2.74 -6.17 4.53
C LEU A 85 -3.20 -5.63 5.90
N ALA A 86 -3.41 -4.32 6.03
CA ALA A 86 -3.96 -3.72 7.24
C ALA A 86 -5.38 -4.23 7.55
N ILE A 87 -6.22 -4.37 6.51
CA ILE A 87 -7.55 -5.01 6.62
C ILE A 87 -7.40 -6.47 7.08
N GLY A 88 -6.52 -7.23 6.45
CA GLY A 88 -6.26 -8.62 6.83
C GLY A 88 -5.82 -8.74 8.30
N MET A 89 -4.94 -7.87 8.77
CA MET A 89 -4.54 -7.79 10.19
C MET A 89 -5.74 -7.51 11.10
N ALA A 90 -6.63 -6.61 10.72
CA ALA A 90 -7.82 -6.30 11.52
C ALA A 90 -8.81 -7.48 11.60
N LEU A 91 -8.89 -8.30 10.57
CA LEU A 91 -9.80 -9.44 10.48
C LEU A 91 -9.23 -10.71 11.14
N GLU A 92 -7.93 -10.98 10.98
CA GLU A 92 -7.31 -12.23 11.46
C GLU A 92 -6.53 -12.05 12.78
N HIS A 93 -5.97 -10.85 13.00
CA HIS A 93 -5.16 -10.54 14.17
C HIS A 93 -5.63 -9.24 14.87
N PRO A 94 -6.92 -9.12 15.24
CA PRO A 94 -7.53 -7.87 15.72
C PRO A 94 -6.81 -7.27 16.94
N ALA A 95 -6.21 -8.10 17.79
CA ALA A 95 -5.48 -7.64 18.98
C ALA A 95 -4.25 -6.77 18.64
N TYR A 96 -3.65 -6.94 17.45
CA TYR A 96 -2.50 -6.16 17.00
C TYR A 96 -2.88 -4.78 16.44
N VAL A 97 -4.18 -4.53 16.21
CA VAL A 97 -4.66 -3.33 15.51
C VAL A 97 -5.35 -2.39 16.47
N ALA A 98 -4.82 -1.19 16.65
CA ALA A 98 -5.47 -0.12 17.40
C ALA A 98 -6.44 0.69 16.52
N ARG A 99 -6.00 1.07 15.34
CA ARG A 99 -6.75 1.85 14.34
C ARG A 99 -6.31 1.43 12.94
N LEU A 100 -7.16 1.69 11.95
CA LEU A 100 -6.85 1.50 10.54
C LEU A 100 -6.85 2.83 9.78
N VAL A 101 -5.89 3.00 8.89
CA VAL A 101 -5.92 4.04 7.86
C VAL A 101 -5.70 3.38 6.49
N LEU A 102 -6.68 3.50 5.63
CA LEU A 102 -6.73 2.85 4.32
C LEU A 102 -6.59 3.92 3.23
N VAL A 103 -5.38 4.03 2.67
CA VAL A 103 -5.04 5.03 1.65
C VAL A 103 -5.13 4.37 0.27
N GLY A 104 -6.05 4.83 -0.60
CA GLY A 104 -6.27 4.22 -1.91
C GLY A 104 -6.46 2.70 -1.79
N GLY A 105 -7.25 2.26 -0.80
CA GLY A 105 -7.30 0.90 -0.29
C GLY A 105 -7.69 -0.17 -1.31
N LEU A 106 -7.62 -1.42 -0.90
CA LEU A 106 -7.94 -2.56 -1.76
C LEU A 106 -9.45 -2.88 -1.69
N PRO A 107 -10.20 -2.77 -2.81
CA PRO A 107 -11.64 -3.02 -2.83
C PRO A 107 -11.99 -4.50 -2.95
N GLN A 108 -13.28 -4.82 -2.88
CA GLN A 108 -13.83 -6.03 -3.53
C GLN A 108 -13.75 -5.91 -5.05
N HIS A 109 -13.63 -7.03 -5.75
CA HIS A 109 -13.57 -7.09 -7.22
C HIS A 109 -12.44 -6.22 -7.79
N VAL A 110 -11.23 -6.43 -7.26
CA VAL A 110 -10.01 -5.63 -7.55
C VAL A 110 -9.81 -5.47 -9.06
N ILE A 111 -9.85 -6.55 -9.84
CA ILE A 111 -9.60 -6.51 -11.30
C ILE A 111 -10.66 -5.73 -12.05
N GLU A 112 -11.93 -5.84 -11.65
CA GLU A 112 -13.04 -5.14 -12.29
C GLU A 112 -12.98 -3.63 -12.02
N LYS A 113 -12.68 -3.26 -10.77
CA LYS A 113 -12.63 -1.87 -10.33
C LYS A 113 -11.33 -1.16 -10.70
N LEU A 114 -10.28 -1.90 -11.02
CA LEU A 114 -9.02 -1.33 -11.49
C LEU A 114 -9.23 -0.61 -12.83
N THR A 115 -8.83 0.65 -12.94
CA THR A 115 -8.98 1.44 -14.16
C THR A 115 -7.66 1.70 -14.88
N SER A 116 -6.53 1.60 -14.22
CA SER A 116 -5.19 1.80 -14.79
C SER A 116 -4.88 0.77 -15.89
N PRO A 117 -4.67 1.19 -17.15
CA PRO A 117 -4.34 0.28 -18.25
C PRO A 117 -2.98 -0.40 -18.08
N SER A 118 -1.99 0.33 -17.56
CA SER A 118 -0.63 -0.21 -17.37
C SER A 118 -0.59 -1.27 -16.28
N ILE A 119 -1.30 -1.06 -15.15
CA ILE A 119 -1.40 -2.05 -14.08
C ILE A 119 -2.23 -3.26 -14.54
N LYS A 120 -3.36 -3.04 -15.26
CA LYS A 120 -4.12 -4.14 -15.86
C LYS A 120 -3.27 -5.01 -16.77
N ARG A 121 -2.46 -4.38 -17.62
CA ARG A 121 -1.54 -5.11 -18.52
C ARG A 121 -0.52 -5.92 -17.71
N ALA A 122 0.10 -5.32 -16.70
CA ALA A 122 1.05 -6.01 -15.85
C ALA A 122 0.43 -7.23 -15.14
N LEU A 123 -0.77 -7.06 -14.57
CA LEU A 123 -1.49 -8.15 -13.90
C LEU A 123 -1.99 -9.23 -14.88
N ASN A 124 -2.26 -8.93 -16.14
CA ASN A 124 -2.74 -9.88 -17.14
C ASN A 124 -1.63 -10.55 -17.95
N THR A 125 -0.37 -10.18 -17.75
CA THR A 125 0.76 -10.78 -18.45
C THR A 125 1.00 -12.21 -17.95
N SER A 126 0.89 -13.21 -18.83
CA SER A 126 1.08 -14.64 -18.53
C SER A 126 2.35 -15.23 -19.17
N ALA A 127 3.35 -14.38 -19.46
CA ALA A 127 4.61 -14.83 -20.04
C ALA A 127 5.50 -15.51 -18.97
N PRO A 128 6.40 -16.41 -19.38
CA PRO A 128 7.38 -17.03 -18.48
C PRO A 128 8.23 -15.96 -17.75
N SER A 129 8.60 -16.22 -16.50
CA SER A 129 9.32 -15.27 -15.65
C SER A 129 10.63 -14.76 -16.26
N TRP A 130 11.37 -15.63 -16.98
CA TRP A 130 12.61 -15.23 -17.68
C TRP A 130 12.34 -14.20 -18.78
N PHE A 131 11.22 -14.33 -19.52
CA PHE A 131 10.84 -13.41 -20.58
C PHE A 131 10.41 -12.06 -19.99
N ILE A 132 9.63 -12.09 -18.90
CA ILE A 132 9.25 -10.88 -18.15
C ILE A 132 10.50 -10.18 -17.60
N SER A 133 11.45 -10.93 -17.05
CA SER A 133 12.72 -10.40 -16.54
C SER A 133 13.55 -9.73 -17.63
N PHE A 134 13.61 -10.35 -18.81
CA PHE A 134 14.31 -9.80 -19.97
C PHE A 134 13.64 -8.50 -20.47
N GLY A 135 12.32 -8.51 -20.65
CA GLY A 135 11.54 -7.33 -21.03
C GLY A 135 11.64 -6.20 -19.99
N ASN A 136 11.60 -6.56 -18.71
CA ASN A 136 11.79 -5.62 -17.61
C ASN A 136 13.18 -4.96 -17.63
N ARG A 137 14.22 -5.71 -18.01
CA ARG A 137 15.58 -5.15 -18.13
C ARG A 137 15.69 -4.14 -19.26
N LEU A 138 15.05 -4.40 -20.41
CA LEU A 138 15.18 -3.57 -21.61
C LEU A 138 14.23 -2.35 -21.61
N PHE A 139 13.00 -2.55 -21.17
CA PHE A 139 11.92 -1.57 -21.32
C PHE A 139 11.28 -1.15 -19.98
N GLY A 140 11.74 -1.71 -18.89
CA GLY A 140 11.10 -1.52 -17.59
C GLY A 140 11.14 -0.07 -17.09
N GLY A 141 12.12 0.73 -17.47
CA GLY A 141 12.16 2.17 -17.17
C GLY A 141 10.95 2.91 -17.77
N LEU A 142 10.62 2.63 -19.03
CA LEU A 142 9.43 3.20 -19.69
C LEU A 142 8.13 2.66 -19.06
N MET A 143 8.12 1.39 -18.68
CA MET A 143 6.95 0.77 -18.03
C MET A 143 6.68 1.40 -16.65
N ILE A 144 7.70 1.57 -15.82
CA ILE A 144 7.53 2.16 -14.49
C ILE A 144 7.11 3.63 -14.58
N GLU A 145 7.65 4.39 -15.53
CA GLU A 145 7.21 5.76 -15.79
C GLU A 145 5.74 5.81 -16.18
N SER A 146 5.30 4.93 -17.11
CA SER A 146 3.90 4.84 -17.51
C SER A 146 2.97 4.53 -16.33
N VAL A 147 3.36 3.58 -15.48
CA VAL A 147 2.60 3.23 -14.27
C VAL A 147 2.53 4.42 -13.31
N LEU A 148 3.66 5.09 -13.04
CA LEU A 148 3.69 6.23 -12.13
C LEU A 148 2.86 7.41 -12.65
N ARG A 149 2.86 7.67 -13.96
CA ARG A 149 2.01 8.70 -14.59
C ARG A 149 0.51 8.43 -14.43
N GLU A 150 0.11 7.16 -14.35
CA GLU A 150 -1.27 6.78 -14.06
C GLU A 150 -1.60 6.87 -12.56
N MET A 151 -0.59 6.71 -11.70
CA MET A 151 -0.77 6.74 -10.24
C MET A 151 -0.83 8.16 -9.66
N VAL A 152 -0.23 9.15 -10.31
CA VAL A 152 -0.22 10.53 -9.81
C VAL A 152 -1.20 11.41 -10.57
N HIS A 153 -1.76 12.41 -9.88
CA HIS A 153 -2.56 13.47 -10.50
C HIS A 153 -1.69 14.42 -11.32
N ASP A 154 -0.61 14.93 -10.72
CA ASP A 154 0.31 15.86 -11.36
C ASP A 154 1.60 15.18 -11.83
N PRO A 155 1.75 14.90 -13.15
CA PRO A 155 2.97 14.31 -13.67
C PRO A 155 4.24 15.16 -13.49
N ALA A 156 4.13 16.46 -13.19
CA ALA A 156 5.30 17.31 -12.93
C ALA A 156 6.06 16.91 -11.65
N LEU A 157 5.38 16.19 -10.75
CA LEU A 157 6.01 15.60 -9.56
C LEU A 157 7.00 14.47 -9.91
N LEU A 158 6.87 13.86 -11.07
CA LEU A 158 7.75 12.78 -11.54
C LEU A 158 9.06 13.34 -12.11
N THR A 159 9.86 13.93 -11.25
CA THR A 159 11.17 14.47 -11.64
C THR A 159 12.12 13.34 -12.10
N PRO A 160 13.20 13.64 -12.85
CA PRO A 160 14.19 12.64 -13.23
C PRO A 160 14.75 11.84 -12.04
N ALA A 161 14.96 12.49 -10.90
CA ALA A 161 15.45 11.83 -9.68
C ALA A 161 14.44 10.82 -9.11
N ILE A 162 13.15 11.12 -9.16
CA ILE A 162 12.07 10.21 -8.75
C ILE A 162 12.00 9.01 -9.69
N LEU A 163 12.02 9.25 -11.00
CA LEU A 163 12.00 8.18 -12.00
C LEU A 163 13.23 7.27 -11.89
N GLU A 164 14.41 7.84 -11.71
CA GLU A 164 15.63 7.07 -11.47
C GLU A 164 15.56 6.23 -10.18
N ARG A 165 15.02 6.78 -9.10
CA ARG A 165 14.80 6.06 -7.83
C ARG A 165 13.84 4.88 -8.03
N ALA A 166 12.75 5.09 -8.74
CA ALA A 166 11.79 4.04 -9.06
C ALA A 166 12.40 2.96 -9.95
N ASP A 167 13.20 3.35 -10.94
CA ASP A 167 13.90 2.43 -11.83
C ASP A 167 14.95 1.61 -11.07
N ARG A 168 15.74 2.21 -10.18
CA ARG A 168 16.66 1.48 -9.30
C ARG A 168 15.93 0.49 -8.39
N ASN A 169 14.76 0.86 -7.85
CA ASN A 169 13.97 -0.05 -7.03
C ASN A 169 13.47 -1.26 -7.82
N ARG A 170 13.00 -1.04 -9.04
CA ARG A 170 12.54 -2.08 -9.97
C ARG A 170 13.66 -3.06 -10.39
N GLN A 171 14.90 -2.58 -10.50
CA GLN A 171 16.05 -3.39 -10.92
C GLN A 171 16.63 -4.27 -9.81
N ARG A 172 16.08 -4.24 -8.60
CA ARG A 172 16.58 -5.07 -7.50
C ARG A 172 16.45 -6.56 -7.82
N PRO A 173 17.47 -7.35 -7.57
CA PRO A 173 17.42 -8.80 -7.81
C PRO A 173 16.24 -9.46 -7.06
N GLY A 174 15.60 -10.42 -7.70
CA GLY A 174 14.53 -11.23 -7.09
C GLY A 174 13.14 -10.58 -7.05
N LEU A 175 12.97 -9.34 -7.53
CA LEU A 175 11.70 -8.60 -7.44
C LEU A 175 10.58 -9.20 -8.32
N ILE A 176 10.91 -9.85 -9.43
CA ILE A 176 9.91 -10.32 -10.41
C ILE A 176 8.98 -11.37 -9.81
N LYS A 177 9.52 -12.36 -9.08
CA LYS A 177 8.70 -13.42 -8.49
C LYS A 177 7.65 -12.88 -7.52
N PRO A 178 7.99 -12.05 -6.50
CA PRO A 178 6.98 -11.44 -5.63
C PRO A 178 5.90 -10.68 -6.40
N MET A 179 6.27 -9.95 -7.45
CA MET A 179 5.31 -9.20 -8.27
C MET A 179 4.35 -10.11 -9.03
N MET A 180 4.82 -11.25 -9.54
CA MET A 180 3.96 -12.20 -10.26
C MET A 180 2.98 -12.92 -9.33
N THR A 181 3.43 -13.30 -8.13
CA THR A 181 2.59 -14.04 -7.17
C THR A 181 1.45 -13.20 -6.61
N VAL A 182 1.56 -11.87 -6.55
CA VAL A 182 0.45 -11.00 -6.12
C VAL A 182 -0.80 -11.22 -6.98
N ARG A 183 -0.64 -11.33 -8.32
CA ARG A 183 -1.75 -11.62 -9.22
C ARG A 183 -2.43 -12.94 -8.89
N GLU A 184 -1.62 -13.98 -8.65
CA GLU A 184 -2.10 -15.32 -8.34
C GLU A 184 -2.84 -15.37 -7.00
N ASN A 185 -2.52 -14.45 -6.09
CA ASN A 185 -3.10 -14.33 -4.77
C ASN A 185 -4.36 -13.43 -4.68
N LEU A 186 -4.73 -12.70 -5.73
CA LEU A 186 -5.95 -11.88 -5.73
C LEU A 186 -7.22 -12.67 -5.41
N PRO A 187 -7.43 -13.91 -5.92
CA PRO A 187 -8.59 -14.70 -5.52
C PRO A 187 -8.64 -15.02 -4.03
N LEU A 188 -7.47 -15.18 -3.38
CA LEU A 188 -7.40 -15.41 -1.92
C LEU A 188 -7.78 -14.13 -1.15
N TRP A 189 -7.40 -12.95 -1.66
CA TRP A 189 -7.87 -11.69 -1.12
C TRP A 189 -9.40 -11.59 -1.21
N GLU A 190 -9.97 -11.84 -2.38
CA GLU A 190 -11.42 -11.73 -2.62
C GLU A 190 -12.22 -12.65 -1.69
N SER A 191 -11.84 -13.92 -1.61
CA SER A 191 -12.58 -14.91 -0.83
C SER A 191 -12.34 -14.80 0.69
N GLY A 192 -11.13 -14.43 1.09
CA GLY A 192 -10.72 -14.40 2.50
C GLY A 192 -11.05 -13.13 3.25
N PHE A 193 -10.95 -11.97 2.59
CA PHE A 193 -10.99 -10.68 3.27
C PHE A 193 -12.05 -9.72 2.72
N ALA A 194 -12.15 -9.59 1.40
CA ALA A 194 -13.00 -8.57 0.79
C ALA A 194 -14.49 -8.75 1.11
N THR A 195 -14.96 -9.97 1.28
CA THR A 195 -16.35 -10.28 1.68
C THR A 195 -16.64 -9.94 3.15
N ARG A 196 -15.62 -9.72 3.97
CA ARG A 196 -15.71 -9.51 5.42
C ARG A 196 -15.49 -8.05 5.85
N LEU A 197 -15.30 -7.11 4.92
CA LEU A 197 -15.03 -5.69 5.22
C LEU A 197 -16.04 -5.08 6.20
N GLY A 198 -17.32 -5.45 6.10
CA GLY A 198 -18.38 -4.98 6.99
C GLY A 198 -18.30 -5.48 8.44
N THR A 199 -17.40 -6.42 8.75
CA THR A 199 -17.18 -6.94 10.11
C THR A 199 -16.02 -6.27 10.84
N ILE A 200 -15.32 -5.31 10.20
CA ILE A 200 -14.26 -4.54 10.83
C ILE A 200 -14.85 -3.66 11.93
N ILE A 201 -14.32 -3.80 13.16
CA ILE A 201 -14.78 -3.07 14.35
C ILE A 201 -13.83 -1.95 14.78
N HIS A 202 -12.64 -1.89 14.19
CA HIS A 202 -11.61 -0.92 14.56
C HIS A 202 -11.96 0.49 14.05
N PRO A 203 -11.64 1.56 14.80
CA PRO A 203 -11.70 2.90 14.26
C PRO A 203 -10.93 2.96 12.93
N THR A 204 -11.61 3.40 11.87
CA THR A 204 -11.05 3.33 10.51
C THR A 204 -11.18 4.70 9.84
N LEU A 205 -10.08 5.15 9.21
CA LEU A 205 -10.03 6.27 8.28
C LEU A 205 -9.81 5.74 6.87
N VAL A 206 -10.70 6.05 5.96
CA VAL A 206 -10.54 5.85 4.52
C VAL A 206 -10.10 7.17 3.91
N LEU A 207 -8.95 7.18 3.23
CA LEU A 207 -8.34 8.35 2.64
C LEU A 207 -8.12 8.11 1.16
N TRP A 208 -8.59 9.02 0.28
CA TRP A 208 -8.60 8.78 -1.16
C TRP A 208 -8.32 10.04 -1.96
N GLY A 209 -7.46 9.91 -3.00
CA GLY A 209 -7.25 10.97 -3.99
C GLY A 209 -8.48 11.15 -4.88
N GLU A 210 -8.92 12.38 -5.09
CA GLU A 210 -10.10 12.65 -5.92
C GLU A 210 -9.87 12.28 -7.38
N GLU A 211 -8.62 12.36 -7.84
CA GLU A 211 -8.21 12.07 -9.21
C GLU A 211 -7.49 10.73 -9.36
N ASP A 212 -7.76 9.77 -8.45
CA ASP A 212 -7.19 8.43 -8.51
C ASP A 212 -7.64 7.72 -9.79
N ARG A 213 -6.64 7.42 -10.65
CA ARG A 213 -6.81 6.71 -11.93
C ARG A 213 -6.52 5.22 -11.83
N VAL A 214 -6.14 4.73 -10.66
CA VAL A 214 -5.97 3.30 -10.39
C VAL A 214 -7.27 2.72 -9.89
N PHE A 215 -7.82 3.31 -8.83
CA PHE A 215 -9.15 3.03 -8.32
C PHE A 215 -9.93 4.34 -8.16
N PRO A 216 -10.98 4.58 -8.94
CA PRO A 216 -11.78 5.80 -8.84
C PRO A 216 -12.27 6.06 -7.42
N ILE A 217 -12.45 7.33 -7.05
CA ILE A 217 -12.89 7.74 -5.70
C ILE A 217 -14.18 7.05 -5.24
N THR A 218 -15.05 6.67 -6.17
CA THR A 218 -16.26 5.89 -5.89
C THR A 218 -15.97 4.57 -5.21
N VAL A 219 -14.79 3.98 -5.45
CA VAL A 219 -14.33 2.77 -4.77
C VAL A 219 -14.04 3.05 -3.29
N GLY A 220 -13.43 4.19 -2.99
CA GLY A 220 -13.20 4.65 -1.62
C GLY A 220 -14.50 4.94 -0.88
N GLU A 221 -15.48 5.54 -1.57
CA GLU A 221 -16.81 5.77 -1.03
C GLU A 221 -17.55 4.47 -0.72
N ASP A 222 -17.41 3.45 -1.59
CA ASP A 222 -17.97 2.11 -1.36
C ASP A 222 -17.32 1.45 -0.14
N LEU A 223 -16.00 1.56 -0.01
CA LEU A 223 -15.26 1.03 1.13
C LEU A 223 -15.71 1.71 2.43
N HIS A 224 -15.82 3.03 2.43
CA HIS A 224 -16.35 3.81 3.55
C HIS A 224 -17.77 3.38 3.94
N ARG A 225 -18.67 3.20 2.98
CA ARG A 225 -20.05 2.71 3.25
C ARG A 225 -20.05 1.30 3.83
N THR A 226 -19.13 0.46 3.41
CA THR A 226 -19.03 -0.94 3.85
C THR A 226 -18.46 -1.05 5.25
N ILE A 227 -17.43 -0.28 5.60
CA ILE A 227 -16.81 -0.26 6.94
C ILE A 227 -17.59 0.74 7.81
N LYS A 228 -18.55 0.25 8.57
CA LYS A 228 -19.43 1.07 9.40
C LYS A 228 -18.65 1.89 10.43
N GLY A 229 -19.01 3.16 10.58
CA GLY A 229 -18.34 4.07 11.52
C GLY A 229 -16.97 4.56 11.08
N SER A 230 -16.52 4.21 9.88
CA SER A 230 -15.29 4.79 9.32
C SER A 230 -15.45 6.28 9.05
N GLN A 231 -14.34 7.01 9.01
CA GLN A 231 -14.27 8.38 8.51
C GLN A 231 -13.80 8.35 7.06
N PHE A 232 -14.19 9.33 6.25
CA PHE A 232 -13.76 9.45 4.87
C PHE A 232 -13.15 10.83 4.60
N VAL A 233 -11.92 10.84 4.09
CA VAL A 233 -11.21 12.06 3.68
C VAL A 233 -10.89 11.99 2.19
N ARG A 234 -11.42 12.96 1.44
CA ARG A 234 -11.09 13.21 0.04
C ARG A 234 -9.86 14.10 0.00
N VAL A 235 -8.90 13.73 -0.81
CA VAL A 235 -7.67 14.51 -1.02
C VAL A 235 -7.71 15.13 -2.42
N PRO A 236 -8.00 16.44 -2.53
CA PRO A 236 -8.09 17.10 -3.82
C PRO A 236 -6.69 17.22 -4.45
N LYS A 237 -6.65 17.19 -5.79
CA LYS A 237 -5.42 17.25 -6.57
C LYS A 237 -4.42 16.15 -6.21
N ALA A 238 -4.92 14.94 -6.03
CA ALA A 238 -4.12 13.77 -5.75
C ALA A 238 -4.69 12.52 -6.45
N GLY A 239 -3.82 11.68 -6.96
CA GLY A 239 -4.13 10.39 -7.53
C GLY A 239 -4.05 9.25 -6.50
N HIS A 240 -3.45 8.12 -6.90
CA HIS A 240 -3.35 6.90 -6.08
C HIS A 240 -2.31 6.97 -4.95
N LEU A 241 -1.44 7.98 -4.97
CA LEU A 241 -0.41 8.22 -3.95
C LEU A 241 -0.64 9.55 -3.22
N PRO A 242 -1.83 9.78 -2.63
CA PRO A 242 -2.14 11.07 -2.00
C PRO A 242 -1.18 11.42 -0.86
N GLN A 243 -0.63 10.42 -0.15
CA GLN A 243 0.37 10.62 0.90
C GLN A 243 1.68 11.23 0.36
N TRP A 244 1.97 11.02 -0.90
CA TRP A 244 3.15 11.54 -1.56
C TRP A 244 2.86 12.85 -2.32
N GLU A 245 1.68 12.96 -2.94
CA GLU A 245 1.28 14.12 -3.73
C GLU A 245 0.81 15.31 -2.90
N ARG A 246 0.09 15.04 -1.81
CA ARG A 246 -0.49 16.04 -0.91
C ARG A 246 -0.17 15.70 0.56
N PRO A 247 1.12 15.66 0.91
CA PRO A 247 1.55 15.29 2.26
C PRO A 247 1.01 16.22 3.35
N ASP A 248 0.77 17.48 3.03
CA ASP A 248 0.13 18.48 3.91
C ASP A 248 -1.24 18.01 4.40
N VAL A 249 -2.13 17.66 3.47
CA VAL A 249 -3.50 17.20 3.75
C VAL A 249 -3.49 15.86 4.46
N VAL A 250 -2.67 14.92 3.95
CA VAL A 250 -2.62 13.56 4.48
C VAL A 250 -2.04 13.54 5.90
N ASN A 251 -0.95 14.24 6.16
CA ASN A 251 -0.34 14.29 7.50
C ASN A 251 -1.31 14.91 8.52
N GLN A 252 -2.03 15.98 8.15
CA GLN A 252 -3.03 16.56 9.01
C GLN A 252 -4.16 15.57 9.35
N ALA A 253 -4.68 14.87 8.34
CA ALA A 253 -5.72 13.86 8.54
C ALA A 253 -5.25 12.71 9.45
N LEU A 254 -4.02 12.19 9.19
CA LEU A 254 -3.40 11.14 10.00
C LEU A 254 -3.24 11.59 11.47
N ILE A 255 -2.64 12.75 11.71
CA ILE A 255 -2.41 13.26 13.05
C ILE A 255 -3.75 13.47 13.79
N SER A 256 -4.74 14.04 13.13
CA SER A 256 -6.05 14.28 13.74
C SER A 256 -6.79 12.98 14.08
N PHE A 257 -6.65 11.95 13.24
CA PHE A 257 -7.34 10.68 13.45
C PHE A 257 -6.63 9.78 14.48
N ILE A 258 -5.30 9.80 14.52
CA ILE A 258 -4.51 8.90 15.39
C ILE A 258 -4.41 9.44 16.82
N ARG A 259 -4.38 10.74 17.01
CA ARG A 259 -4.43 11.34 18.36
C ARG A 259 -5.68 10.88 19.10
N PRO A 260 -5.57 10.60 20.42
CA PRO A 260 -6.71 10.24 21.24
C PRO A 260 -7.74 11.37 21.35
#